data_9ca8084d5472ced42c26dc847687de50
#
_entry.id   9ca8084d5472ced42c26dc847687de50
#
_cell.length_a   1.000
_cell.length_b   1.000
_cell.length_c   1.000
_cell.angle_alpha   90.00
_cell.angle_beta   90.00
_cell.angle_gamma   90.00
#
_symmetry.space_group_name_H-M   'P 1'
#
loop_
_entity.id
_entity.type
_entity.pdbx_description
1 polymer ?
#
loop_
_entity_poly.entity_id
_entity_poly.type
_entity_poly.pdbx_seq_one_letter_code
_entity_poly.pdbx_strand_id
1 'polypeptide(L)'
;MVDEPIIQTKSLTKAYGPHVALENLNINIPRGATGLLGQNGAGKSTFLKTILGLIQATSGEGTVLGYDIRNQGVEIRQRIGYMPEYDALNPDMDAIHQVRYSGELLGMNPVVAMNRAHEALQFV
;
A
#
# COMPACT_ATOMS: atom_id res chain seq x y z
N MET A 1 -21.07 14.13 -11.44
CA MET A 1 -20.68 12.69 -11.31
C MET A 1 -20.02 12.56 -9.95
N VAL A 2 -20.54 11.70 -9.11
CA VAL A 2 -19.87 11.37 -7.85
C VAL A 2 -18.66 10.52 -8.25
N ASP A 3 -17.44 11.06 -8.12
CA ASP A 3 -16.23 10.29 -8.36
C ASP A 3 -16.24 9.09 -7.41
N GLU A 4 -16.21 7.88 -7.96
CA GLU A 4 -16.13 6.67 -7.15
C GLU A 4 -14.88 6.74 -6.28
N PRO A 5 -15.00 6.50 -4.97
CA PRO A 5 -13.86 6.53 -4.08
C PRO A 5 -12.86 5.43 -4.47
N ILE A 6 -11.57 5.78 -4.40
CA ILE A 6 -10.49 4.83 -4.72
C ILE A 6 -10.26 3.82 -3.61
N ILE A 7 -10.63 4.16 -2.37
CA ILE A 7 -10.60 3.23 -1.23
C ILE A 7 -11.94 3.34 -0.51
N GLN A 8 -12.56 2.20 -0.29
CA GLN A 8 -13.77 2.07 0.52
C GLN A 8 -13.59 1.00 1.58
N THR A 9 -14.08 1.26 2.79
CA THR A 9 -14.18 0.22 3.82
C THR A 9 -15.54 0.26 4.48
N LYS A 10 -16.03 -0.91 4.87
CA LYS A 10 -17.29 -1.08 5.57
C LYS A 10 -17.10 -2.00 6.77
N SER A 11 -17.30 -1.44 7.95
CA SER A 11 -17.12 -2.12 9.24
C SER A 11 -15.78 -2.87 9.35
N LEU A 12 -14.72 -2.30 8.75
CA LEU A 12 -13.41 -2.94 8.71
C LEU A 12 -12.83 -3.02 10.11
N THR A 13 -12.54 -4.24 10.54
CA THR A 13 -11.99 -4.52 11.87
C THR A 13 -10.73 -5.37 11.75
N LYS A 14 -9.70 -4.99 12.50
CA LYS A 14 -8.49 -5.79 12.67
C LYS A 14 -8.14 -5.91 14.13
N ALA A 15 -8.11 -7.15 14.61
CA ALA A 15 -7.68 -7.49 15.97
C ALA A 15 -6.45 -8.41 15.95
N TYR A 16 -5.60 -8.24 16.93
CA TYR A 16 -4.46 -9.09 17.25
C TYR A 16 -4.66 -9.65 18.66
N GLY A 17 -5.29 -10.83 18.73
CA GLY A 17 -5.75 -11.38 20.02
C GLY A 17 -6.71 -10.39 20.71
N PRO A 18 -6.43 -9.98 21.96
CA PRO A 18 -7.29 -9.04 22.70
C PRO A 18 -7.13 -7.56 22.24
N HIS A 19 -6.13 -7.25 21.46
CA HIS A 19 -5.87 -5.89 21.00
C HIS A 19 -6.58 -5.61 19.67
N VAL A 20 -7.54 -4.68 19.69
CA VAL A 20 -8.24 -4.21 18.48
C VAL A 20 -7.50 -3.00 17.92
N ALA A 21 -6.86 -3.16 16.76
CA ALA A 21 -6.12 -2.09 16.09
C ALA A 21 -6.98 -1.24 15.16
N LEU A 22 -8.01 -1.84 14.55
CA LEU A 22 -9.05 -1.16 13.76
C LEU A 22 -10.40 -1.68 14.21
N GLU A 23 -11.33 -0.78 14.50
CA GLU A 23 -12.67 -1.13 14.97
C GLU A 23 -13.74 -0.49 14.09
N ASN A 24 -14.54 -1.31 13.43
CA ASN A 24 -15.70 -0.89 12.62
C ASN A 24 -15.44 0.31 11.70
N LEU A 25 -14.26 0.34 11.06
CA LEU A 25 -13.82 1.47 10.27
C LEU A 25 -14.62 1.58 8.96
N ASN A 26 -15.30 2.72 8.78
CA ASN A 26 -16.07 3.04 7.57
C ASN A 26 -15.45 4.29 6.95
N ILE A 27 -14.74 4.12 5.85
CA ILE A 27 -14.03 5.20 5.16
C ILE A 27 -14.32 5.14 3.66
N ASN A 28 -14.49 6.32 3.06
CA ASN A 28 -14.49 6.52 1.63
C ASN A 28 -13.43 7.56 1.28
N ILE A 29 -12.37 7.13 0.60
CA ILE A 29 -11.28 8.00 0.17
C ILE A 29 -11.43 8.29 -1.32
N PRO A 30 -11.68 9.56 -1.69
CA PRO A 30 -11.79 9.96 -3.09
C PRO A 30 -10.40 10.04 -3.76
N ARG A 31 -10.38 10.31 -5.05
CA ARG A 31 -9.15 10.67 -5.77
C ARG A 31 -8.54 11.95 -5.21
N GLY A 32 -7.22 12.05 -5.28
CA GLY A 32 -6.47 13.21 -4.82
C GLY A 32 -5.59 12.93 -3.61
N ALA A 33 -5.07 13.98 -3.00
CA ALA A 33 -4.25 13.88 -1.80
C ALA A 33 -5.12 13.80 -0.55
N THR A 34 -4.93 12.76 0.23
CA THR A 34 -5.66 12.54 1.50
C THR A 34 -4.67 12.34 2.64
N GLY A 35 -4.85 13.10 3.72
CA GLY A 35 -4.06 12.95 4.95
C GLY A 35 -4.72 11.95 5.91
N LEU A 36 -3.94 10.99 6.40
CA LEU A 36 -4.34 10.08 7.47
C LEU A 36 -3.70 10.52 8.79
N LEU A 37 -4.48 11.18 9.63
CA LEU A 37 -4.03 11.75 10.88
C LEU A 37 -4.42 10.87 12.07
N GLY A 38 -3.56 10.82 13.07
CA GLY A 38 -3.81 10.09 14.32
C GLY A 38 -2.53 9.95 15.13
N GLN A 39 -2.69 9.69 16.42
CA GLN A 39 -1.56 9.43 17.32
C GLN A 39 -0.84 8.13 16.95
N ASN A 40 0.39 7.94 17.46
CA ASN A 40 1.08 6.67 17.35
C ASN A 40 0.25 5.58 18.04
N GLY A 41 0.08 4.44 17.37
CA GLY A 41 -0.78 3.36 17.85
C GLY A 41 -2.26 3.49 17.48
N ALA A 42 -2.68 4.55 16.77
CA ALA A 42 -4.07 4.72 16.33
C ALA A 42 -4.52 3.79 15.19
N GLY A 43 -3.68 2.84 14.76
CA GLY A 43 -4.02 1.88 13.71
C GLY A 43 -3.69 2.31 12.28
N LYS A 44 -3.05 3.46 12.05
CA LYS A 44 -2.71 3.96 10.70
C LYS A 44 -1.95 2.95 9.85
N SER A 45 -0.85 2.41 10.39
CA SER A 45 -0.04 1.40 9.69
C SER A 45 -0.80 0.08 9.49
N THR A 46 -1.64 -0.30 10.44
CA THR A 46 -2.52 -1.47 10.32
C THR A 46 -3.53 -1.27 9.20
N PHE A 47 -4.15 -0.09 9.12
CA PHE A 47 -5.06 0.25 8.04
C PHE A 47 -4.37 0.15 6.67
N LEU A 48 -3.22 0.81 6.50
CA LEU A 48 -2.46 0.76 5.25
C LEU A 48 -2.09 -0.68 4.86
N LYS A 49 -1.57 -1.47 5.78
CA LYS A 49 -1.23 -2.88 5.52
C LYS A 49 -2.45 -3.74 5.17
N THR A 50 -3.61 -3.44 5.77
CA THR A 50 -4.86 -4.17 5.49
C THR A 50 -5.40 -3.86 4.10
N ILE A 51 -5.45 -2.59 3.69
CA ILE A 51 -5.91 -2.20 2.35
C ILE A 51 -4.95 -2.65 1.24
N LEU A 52 -3.66 -2.82 1.56
CA LEU A 52 -2.66 -3.39 0.65
C LEU A 52 -2.75 -4.92 0.53
N GLY A 53 -3.61 -5.57 1.32
CA GLY A 53 -3.68 -7.03 1.37
C GLY A 53 -2.42 -7.69 1.93
N LEU A 54 -1.61 -6.96 2.71
CA LEU A 54 -0.43 -7.49 3.39
C LEU A 54 -0.79 -8.19 4.69
N ILE A 55 -1.88 -7.80 5.32
CA ILE A 55 -2.49 -8.46 6.47
C ILE A 55 -3.98 -8.60 6.23
N GLN A 56 -4.56 -9.70 6.71
CA GLN A 56 -5.99 -9.94 6.56
C GLN A 56 -6.78 -9.19 7.65
N ALA A 57 -7.92 -8.60 7.25
CA ALA A 57 -8.91 -8.09 8.18
C ALA A 57 -9.52 -9.23 9.00
N THR A 58 -9.85 -8.95 10.25
CA THR A 58 -10.57 -9.88 11.12
C THR A 58 -12.03 -9.98 10.68
N SER A 59 -12.67 -8.84 10.36
CA SER A 59 -14.02 -8.76 9.82
C SER A 59 -14.21 -7.47 9.00
N GLY A 60 -15.38 -7.33 8.38
CA GLY A 60 -15.70 -6.20 7.53
C GLY A 60 -15.23 -6.38 6.10
N GLU A 61 -15.42 -5.38 5.27
CA GLU A 61 -15.15 -5.39 3.84
C GLU A 61 -14.32 -4.17 3.46
N GLY A 62 -13.61 -4.27 2.34
CA GLY A 62 -12.92 -3.13 1.76
C GLY A 62 -12.55 -3.36 0.30
N THR A 63 -12.49 -2.27 -0.45
CA THR A 63 -12.00 -2.26 -1.83
C THR A 63 -10.98 -1.17 -2.03
N VAL A 64 -10.02 -1.44 -2.91
CA VAL A 64 -9.02 -0.47 -3.39
C VAL A 64 -9.04 -0.51 -4.91
N LEU A 65 -9.31 0.62 -5.55
CA LEU A 65 -9.47 0.71 -7.01
C LEU A 65 -10.50 -0.31 -7.56
N GLY A 66 -11.55 -0.62 -6.78
CA GLY A 66 -12.56 -1.62 -7.10
C GLY A 66 -12.18 -3.07 -6.80
N TYR A 67 -10.95 -3.36 -6.39
CA TYR A 67 -10.47 -4.70 -6.04
C TYR A 67 -10.69 -5.01 -4.56
N ASP A 68 -11.18 -6.21 -4.26
CA ASP A 68 -11.42 -6.68 -2.90
C ASP A 68 -10.11 -6.92 -2.14
N ILE A 69 -9.98 -6.33 -0.94
CA ILE A 69 -8.76 -6.43 -0.11
C ILE A 69 -8.47 -7.83 0.42
N ARG A 70 -9.47 -8.73 0.47
CA ARG A 70 -9.31 -10.09 0.99
C ARG A 70 -8.81 -11.06 -0.07
N ASN A 71 -9.32 -10.94 -1.28
CA ASN A 71 -9.15 -11.94 -2.34
C ASN A 71 -8.28 -11.46 -3.50
N GLN A 72 -8.10 -10.13 -3.66
CA GLN A 72 -7.44 -9.51 -4.81
C GLN A 72 -6.25 -8.64 -4.40
N GLY A 73 -5.56 -9.03 -3.34
CA GLY A 73 -4.41 -8.27 -2.83
C GLY A 73 -3.23 -8.16 -3.83
N VAL A 74 -3.07 -9.12 -4.72
CA VAL A 74 -2.04 -9.08 -5.76
C VAL A 74 -2.39 -8.02 -6.79
N GLU A 75 -3.63 -7.99 -7.26
CA GLU A 75 -4.15 -7.02 -8.24
C GLU A 75 -4.07 -5.59 -7.70
N ILE A 76 -4.34 -5.42 -6.40
CA ILE A 76 -4.15 -4.14 -5.71
C ILE A 76 -2.69 -3.73 -5.75
N ARG A 77 -1.77 -4.57 -5.28
CA ARG A 77 -0.34 -4.25 -5.19
C ARG A 77 0.34 -4.01 -6.54
N GLN A 78 -0.20 -4.58 -7.62
CA GLN A 78 0.27 -4.29 -8.99
C GLN A 78 -0.06 -2.87 -9.47
N ARG A 79 -0.98 -2.17 -8.81
CA ARG A 79 -1.52 -0.85 -9.24
C ARG A 79 -1.16 0.28 -8.31
N ILE A 80 -0.54 -0.01 -7.17
CA ILE A 80 -0.19 0.99 -6.16
C ILE A 80 1.28 0.89 -5.77
N GLY A 81 1.87 2.03 -5.45
CA GLY A 81 3.16 2.12 -4.79
C GLY A 81 2.97 2.28 -3.28
N TYR A 82 3.78 1.61 -2.50
CA TYR A 82 3.82 1.75 -1.06
C TYR A 82 5.22 2.17 -0.60
N MET A 83 5.26 3.29 0.11
CA MET A 83 6.49 3.75 0.75
C MET A 83 6.33 3.59 2.27
N PRO A 84 7.01 2.62 2.89
CA PRO A 84 6.91 2.38 4.31
C PRO A 84 7.62 3.48 5.13
N GLU A 85 7.27 3.56 6.41
CA GLU A 85 7.89 4.50 7.36
C GLU A 85 9.38 4.20 7.61
N TYR A 86 9.75 2.92 7.58
CA TYR A 86 11.13 2.47 7.76
C TYR A 86 11.72 2.04 6.43
N ASP A 87 13.01 2.29 6.26
CA ASP A 87 13.74 1.95 5.06
C ASP A 87 13.64 0.45 4.75
N ALA A 88 13.03 0.13 3.62
CA ALA A 88 13.02 -1.21 3.04
C ALA A 88 14.17 -1.36 2.03
N LEU A 89 15.26 -0.64 2.26
CA LEU A 89 16.42 -0.62 1.38
C LEU A 89 17.42 -1.70 1.80
N ASN A 90 18.05 -2.32 0.80
CA ASN A 90 19.17 -3.20 1.06
C ASN A 90 20.43 -2.34 1.29
N PRO A 91 21.07 -2.41 2.48
CA PRO A 91 22.23 -1.58 2.80
C PRO A 91 23.46 -1.88 1.93
N ASP A 92 23.49 -3.04 1.27
CA ASP A 92 24.58 -3.46 0.39
C ASP A 92 24.40 -3.02 -1.06
N MET A 93 23.33 -2.30 -1.37
CA MET A 93 23.02 -1.77 -2.70
C MET A 93 23.12 -0.26 -2.74
N ASP A 94 23.70 0.28 -3.81
CA ASP A 94 23.59 1.70 -4.12
C ASP A 94 22.19 2.04 -4.67
N ALA A 95 21.90 3.34 -4.78
CA ALA A 95 20.58 3.83 -5.16
C ALA A 95 20.11 3.28 -6.53
N ILE A 96 21.00 3.27 -7.54
CA ILE A 96 20.62 2.82 -8.88
C ILE A 96 20.29 1.32 -8.93
N HIS A 97 21.08 0.50 -8.24
CA HIS A 97 20.84 -0.93 -8.16
C HIS A 97 19.60 -1.26 -7.33
N GLN A 98 19.33 -0.49 -6.27
CA GLN A 98 18.12 -0.66 -5.47
C GLN A 98 16.84 -0.38 -6.29
N VAL A 99 16.82 0.72 -7.06
CA VAL A 99 15.67 1.05 -7.91
C VAL A 99 15.52 0.07 -9.06
N ARG A 100 16.64 -0.34 -9.71
CA ARG A 100 16.65 -1.39 -10.71
C ARG A 100 16.06 -2.70 -10.15
N TYR A 101 16.53 -3.15 -8.99
CA TYR A 101 16.05 -4.38 -8.34
C TYR A 101 14.54 -4.33 -8.07
N SER A 102 14.04 -3.19 -7.62
CA SER A 102 12.59 -3.00 -7.45
C SER A 102 11.82 -3.18 -8.76
N GLY A 103 12.36 -2.67 -9.87
CA GLY A 103 11.78 -2.87 -11.20
C GLY A 103 11.80 -4.34 -11.65
N GLU A 104 12.89 -5.05 -11.39
CA GLU A 104 13.00 -6.49 -11.69
C GLU A 104 12.01 -7.33 -10.88
N LEU A 105 11.77 -6.98 -9.60
CA LEU A 105 10.76 -7.64 -8.76
C LEU A 105 9.33 -7.45 -9.30
N LEU A 106 9.10 -6.35 -10.02
CA LEU A 106 7.83 -6.09 -10.73
C LEU A 106 7.76 -6.76 -12.11
N GLY A 107 8.76 -7.56 -12.48
CA GLY A 107 8.80 -8.32 -13.73
C GLY A 107 9.43 -7.57 -14.92
N MET A 108 10.10 -6.45 -14.69
CA MET A 108 10.83 -5.75 -15.76
C MET A 108 12.07 -6.55 -16.18
N ASN A 109 12.36 -6.53 -17.48
CA ASN A 109 13.66 -7.01 -17.98
C ASN A 109 14.79 -6.16 -17.35
N PRO A 110 15.94 -6.77 -16.95
CA PRO A 110 17.04 -6.08 -16.28
C PRO A 110 17.54 -4.81 -17.00
N VAL A 111 17.61 -4.84 -18.34
CA VAL A 111 18.03 -3.67 -19.14
C VAL A 111 17.00 -2.55 -19.04
N VAL A 112 15.71 -2.88 -19.16
CA VAL A 112 14.60 -1.91 -19.02
C VAL A 112 14.58 -1.36 -17.60
N ALA A 113 14.71 -2.21 -16.58
CA ALA A 113 14.75 -1.81 -15.19
C ALA A 113 15.91 -0.84 -14.89
N MET A 114 17.09 -1.07 -15.46
CA MET A 114 18.25 -0.16 -15.34
C MET A 114 17.97 1.21 -15.97
N ASN A 115 17.43 1.25 -17.18
CA ASN A 115 17.09 2.51 -17.84
C ASN A 115 16.04 3.30 -17.05
N ARG A 116 15.01 2.62 -16.57
CA ARG A 116 13.97 3.23 -15.72
C ARG A 116 14.52 3.72 -14.37
N ALA A 117 15.50 3.00 -13.80
CA ALA A 117 16.16 3.42 -12.57
C ALA A 117 16.93 4.74 -12.78
N HIS A 118 17.66 4.88 -13.89
CA HIS A 118 18.33 6.13 -14.24
C HIS A 118 17.33 7.27 -14.41
N GLU A 119 16.24 7.06 -15.16
CA GLU A 119 15.18 8.05 -15.33
C GLU A 119 14.59 8.50 -13.99
N ALA A 120 14.23 7.54 -13.13
CA ALA A 120 13.61 7.84 -11.83
C ALA A 120 14.52 8.66 -10.91
N LEU A 121 15.83 8.34 -10.88
CA LEU A 121 16.81 9.04 -10.04
C LEU A 121 17.21 10.42 -10.56
N GLN A 122 16.82 10.80 -11.78
CA GLN A 122 17.02 12.17 -12.29
C GLN A 122 16.01 13.16 -11.69
N PHE A 123 14.94 12.69 -11.07
CA PHE A 123 13.89 13.53 -10.49
C PHE A 123 14.02 13.75 -8.97
N VAL A 124 15.06 13.21 -8.35
CA VAL A 124 15.32 13.30 -6.90
C VAL A 124 16.79 13.78 -6.60
#